data_a2fa370b4fbf5e3b67cc5f1fbdaee72e
#
_entry.id   a2fa370b4fbf5e3b67cc5f1fbdaee72e
#
_cell.length_a   1.000
_cell.length_b   1.000
_cell.length_c   1.000
_cell.angle_alpha   90.00
_cell.angle_beta   90.00
_cell.angle_gamma   90.00
#
_symmetry.space_group_name_H-M   'P 1'
#
loop_
_entity.id
_entity.type
_entity.pdbx_description
1 polymer ?
#
loop_
_entity_poly.entity_id
_entity_poly.type
_entity_poly.pdbx_seq_one_letter_code
_entity_poly.pdbx_strand_id
1 'polypeptide(L)'
;MIAYKGFHPGMVCIGYQFQMGLNMTEEANCRKNGFHCAEDPLDCLSYYGDADHSEYYIVNAGGDIDEDEFDSKISCTELTVLRRLTKEELFTLGLAFMADHPKRKWNSHVKKDKAVACCGYAVVR
;
A
#
# COMPACT_ATOMS: atom_id res chain seq x y z
N MET A 1 1.26 -1.35 -12.96
CA MET A 1 2.26 -0.72 -12.05
C MET A 1 2.30 -1.51 -10.76
N ILE A 2 3.49 -1.80 -10.26
CA ILE A 2 3.66 -2.51 -9.00
C ILE A 2 3.35 -1.56 -7.84
N ALA A 3 2.54 -2.04 -6.91
CA ALA A 3 2.12 -1.31 -5.74
C ALA A 3 1.91 -2.27 -4.57
N TYR A 4 1.43 -1.74 -3.46
CA TYR A 4 1.26 -2.50 -2.22
C TYR A 4 -0.13 -2.21 -1.65
N LYS A 5 -0.72 -3.23 -1.01
CA LYS A 5 -2.06 -3.11 -0.47
C LYS A 5 -2.17 -3.81 0.88
N GLY A 6 -2.85 -3.14 1.81
CA GLY A 6 -3.27 -3.72 3.07
C GLY A 6 -4.71 -4.23 3.00
N PHE A 7 -4.99 -5.27 3.76
CA PHE A 7 -6.33 -5.85 3.91
C PHE A 7 -6.60 -6.17 5.38
N HIS A 8 -7.87 -6.21 5.73
CA HIS A 8 -8.32 -6.95 6.93
C HIS A 8 -8.08 -8.46 6.73
N PRO A 9 -8.05 -9.26 7.80
CA PRO A 9 -7.86 -10.71 7.67
C PRO A 9 -8.83 -11.32 6.65
N GLY A 10 -8.30 -12.24 5.82
CA GLY A 10 -9.06 -12.88 4.75
C GLY A 10 -9.18 -12.05 3.47
N MET A 11 -8.29 -11.09 3.26
CA MET A 11 -8.27 -10.24 2.05
C MET A 11 -9.56 -9.43 1.86
N VAL A 12 -10.08 -8.86 2.95
CA VAL A 12 -11.27 -8.00 2.91
C VAL A 12 -10.85 -6.53 3.03
N CYS A 13 -11.39 -5.68 2.20
CA CYS A 13 -11.19 -4.23 2.25
C CYS A 13 -12.49 -3.52 1.92
N ILE A 14 -12.96 -2.68 2.84
CA ILE A 14 -14.18 -1.86 2.69
C ILE A 14 -15.35 -2.71 2.16
N GLY A 15 -15.60 -3.84 2.82
CA GLY A 15 -16.71 -4.73 2.46
C GLY A 15 -16.55 -5.55 1.18
N TYR A 16 -15.45 -5.39 0.46
CA TYR A 16 -15.15 -6.17 -0.74
C TYR A 16 -14.22 -7.34 -0.40
N GLN A 17 -14.59 -8.53 -0.88
CA GLN A 17 -13.76 -9.74 -0.77
C GLN A 17 -12.85 -9.83 -1.99
N PHE A 18 -11.54 -9.60 -1.78
CA PHE A 18 -10.54 -9.78 -2.83
C PHE A 18 -10.15 -11.25 -2.98
N GLN A 19 -9.61 -11.56 -4.14
CA GLN A 19 -9.04 -12.89 -4.45
C GLN A 19 -7.61 -12.74 -4.97
N MET A 20 -6.83 -13.79 -4.85
CA MET A 20 -5.53 -13.85 -5.54
C MET A 20 -5.75 -13.75 -7.04
N GLY A 21 -4.82 -13.10 -7.75
CA GLY A 21 -4.97 -12.82 -9.16
C GLY A 21 -5.81 -11.57 -9.42
N LEU A 22 -6.48 -11.53 -10.55
CA LEU A 22 -7.17 -10.34 -11.05
C LEU A 22 -8.50 -10.08 -10.33
N ASN A 23 -8.67 -8.82 -9.90
CA ASN A 23 -9.93 -8.24 -9.43
C ASN A 23 -10.25 -7.03 -10.30
N MET A 24 -11.52 -6.84 -10.67
CA MET A 24 -11.95 -5.76 -11.56
C MET A 24 -13.13 -4.98 -11.00
N THR A 25 -13.16 -3.68 -11.28
CA THR A 25 -14.28 -2.78 -10.98
C THR A 25 -14.46 -1.76 -12.11
N GLU A 26 -15.56 -1.03 -12.09
CA GLU A 26 -15.94 -0.17 -13.23
C GLU A 26 -15.28 1.21 -13.18
N GLU A 27 -15.09 1.78 -12.00
CA GLU A 27 -14.60 3.16 -11.84
C GLU A 27 -13.47 3.25 -10.82
N ALA A 28 -12.52 4.15 -11.08
CA ALA A 28 -11.42 4.44 -10.18
C ALA A 28 -11.26 5.96 -10.02
N ASN A 29 -11.65 6.46 -8.86
CA ASN A 29 -11.43 7.85 -8.45
C ASN A 29 -10.83 7.84 -7.05
N CYS A 30 -9.61 8.33 -6.91
CA CYS A 30 -8.87 8.20 -5.65
C CYS A 30 -9.65 8.80 -4.49
N ARG A 31 -9.71 8.06 -3.36
CA ARG A 31 -10.48 8.35 -2.14
C ARG A 31 -12.00 8.29 -2.30
N LYS A 32 -12.52 7.91 -3.47
CA LYS A 32 -13.97 7.77 -3.72
C LYS A 32 -14.38 6.35 -4.04
N ASN A 33 -13.84 5.81 -5.12
CA ASN A 33 -14.18 4.46 -5.58
C ASN A 33 -12.98 3.78 -6.26
N GLY A 34 -13.18 2.56 -6.72
CA GLY A 34 -12.13 1.74 -7.28
C GLY A 34 -11.38 0.95 -6.20
N PHE A 35 -10.37 0.21 -6.63
CA PHE A 35 -9.49 -0.51 -5.73
C PHE A 35 -8.29 0.36 -5.38
N HIS A 36 -8.00 0.50 -4.10
CA HIS A 36 -6.92 1.35 -3.62
C HIS A 36 -5.69 0.55 -3.25
N CYS A 37 -4.53 1.07 -3.61
CA CYS A 37 -3.23 0.57 -3.22
C CYS A 37 -2.25 1.74 -3.10
N ALA A 38 -0.99 1.47 -2.77
CA ALA A 38 0.02 2.51 -2.59
C ALA A 38 1.33 2.11 -3.25
N GLU A 39 2.01 3.06 -3.89
CA GLU A 39 3.34 2.82 -4.46
C GLU A 39 4.40 2.65 -3.37
N ASP A 40 4.29 3.43 -2.28
CA ASP A 40 5.16 3.29 -1.12
C ASP A 40 4.60 2.21 -0.19
N PRO A 41 5.34 1.12 0.06
CA PRO A 41 4.87 0.05 0.94
C PRO A 41 4.42 0.53 2.32
N LEU A 42 5.13 1.51 2.89
CA LEU A 42 4.84 2.00 4.24
C LEU A 42 3.58 2.87 4.31
N ASP A 43 3.09 3.38 3.18
CA ASP A 43 1.81 4.10 3.15
C ASP A 43 0.62 3.17 3.44
N CYS A 44 0.78 1.86 3.28
CA CYS A 44 -0.21 0.89 3.74
C CYS A 44 -0.50 1.00 5.24
N LEU A 45 0.47 1.41 6.04
CA LEU A 45 0.31 1.58 7.49
C LEU A 45 -0.58 2.78 7.86
N SER A 46 -0.80 3.72 6.94
CA SER A 46 -1.73 4.83 7.15
C SER A 46 -3.19 4.35 7.20
N TYR A 47 -3.48 3.24 6.52
CA TYR A 47 -4.83 2.71 6.35
C TYR A 47 -5.03 1.38 7.09
N TYR A 48 -3.97 0.61 7.25
CA TYR A 48 -3.93 -0.70 7.92
C TYR A 48 -2.76 -0.72 8.90
N GLY A 49 -2.85 0.12 9.93
CA GLY A 49 -1.76 0.33 10.89
C GLY A 49 -1.62 -0.77 11.94
N ASP A 50 -2.65 -1.60 12.14
CA ASP A 50 -2.58 -2.76 13.03
C ASP A 50 -1.94 -3.93 12.30
N ALA A 51 -0.61 -3.94 12.27
CA ALA A 51 0.15 -4.91 11.50
C ALA A 51 0.04 -6.35 12.01
N ASP A 52 -0.38 -6.56 13.26
CA ASP A 52 -0.62 -7.91 13.80
C ASP A 52 -1.93 -8.51 13.31
N HIS A 53 -2.89 -7.68 12.91
CA HIS A 53 -4.22 -8.09 12.48
C HIS A 53 -4.53 -7.68 11.03
N SER A 54 -3.53 -7.19 10.30
CA SER A 54 -3.66 -6.81 8.88
C SER A 54 -2.81 -7.72 8.00
N GLU A 55 -3.18 -7.82 6.74
CA GLU A 55 -2.44 -8.55 5.71
C GLU A 55 -1.92 -7.57 4.68
N TYR A 56 -0.68 -7.74 4.23
CA TYR A 56 -0.06 -6.90 3.22
C TYR A 56 0.37 -7.72 2.02
N TYR A 57 0.13 -7.18 0.81
CA TYR A 57 0.39 -7.88 -0.44
C TYR A 57 1.10 -6.99 -1.45
N ILE A 58 1.92 -7.60 -2.30
CA ILE A 58 2.36 -6.99 -3.56
C ILE A 58 1.22 -7.16 -4.55
N VAL A 59 0.88 -6.08 -5.24
CA VAL A 59 -0.17 -6.04 -6.25
C VAL A 59 0.33 -5.40 -7.54
N ASN A 60 -0.38 -5.64 -8.64
CA ASN A 60 -0.20 -4.90 -9.87
C ASN A 60 -1.49 -4.12 -10.15
N ALA A 61 -1.38 -2.80 -10.19
CA ALA A 61 -2.48 -1.91 -10.52
C ALA A 61 -2.52 -1.65 -12.01
N GLY A 62 -3.70 -1.75 -12.61
CA GLY A 62 -3.90 -1.57 -14.05
C GLY A 62 -5.28 -1.00 -14.35
N GLY A 63 -5.62 -1.01 -15.64
CA GLY A 63 -6.83 -0.36 -16.11
C GLY A 63 -6.75 1.16 -15.98
N ASP A 64 -7.85 1.78 -15.60
CA ASP A 64 -7.88 3.20 -15.29
C ASP A 64 -7.28 3.43 -13.91
N ILE A 65 -6.36 4.38 -13.82
CA ILE A 65 -5.62 4.69 -12.60
C ILE A 65 -5.80 6.18 -12.27
N ASP A 66 -6.16 6.46 -11.02
CA ASP A 66 -6.22 7.81 -10.46
C ASP A 66 -5.27 7.92 -9.26
N GLU A 67 -4.45 8.96 -9.23
CA GLU A 67 -3.43 9.19 -8.21
C GLU A 67 -3.90 10.21 -7.16
N ASP A 68 -3.42 10.02 -5.91
CA ASP A 68 -3.65 10.98 -4.85
C ASP A 68 -2.60 12.11 -4.89
N GLU A 69 -2.99 13.30 -4.46
CA GLU A 69 -2.09 14.47 -4.41
C GLU A 69 -1.20 14.49 -3.16
N PHE A 70 -1.57 13.76 -2.11
CA PHE A 70 -0.96 13.90 -0.79
C PHE A 70 -0.04 12.76 -0.38
N ASP A 71 -0.28 11.55 -0.85
CA ASP A 71 0.55 10.39 -0.58
C ASP A 71 0.72 9.51 -1.83
N SER A 72 1.23 8.30 -1.69
CA SER A 72 1.41 7.39 -2.81
C SER A 72 0.17 6.55 -3.13
N LYS A 73 -0.97 6.85 -2.51
CA LYS A 73 -2.22 6.12 -2.72
C LYS A 73 -2.70 6.31 -4.15
N ILE A 74 -3.10 5.21 -4.76
CA ILE A 74 -3.71 5.21 -6.09
C ILE A 74 -5.02 4.43 -6.04
N SER A 75 -5.92 4.73 -6.97
CA SER A 75 -7.13 3.97 -7.24
C SER A 75 -7.04 3.38 -8.63
N CYS A 76 -7.48 2.14 -8.80
CA CYS A 76 -7.45 1.46 -10.10
C CYS A 76 -8.70 0.63 -10.33
N THR A 77 -8.96 0.32 -11.60
CA THR A 77 -10.09 -0.53 -12.01
C THR A 77 -9.70 -2.00 -12.11
N GLU A 78 -8.42 -2.30 -12.23
CA GLU A 78 -7.89 -3.66 -12.29
C GLU A 78 -6.78 -3.81 -11.26
N LEU A 79 -6.94 -4.76 -10.34
CA LEU A 79 -5.94 -5.02 -9.32
C LEU A 79 -5.64 -6.51 -9.27
N THR A 80 -4.41 -6.86 -9.64
CA THR A 80 -3.94 -8.23 -9.59
C THR A 80 -3.16 -8.44 -8.31
N VAL A 81 -3.64 -9.30 -7.44
CA VAL A 81 -2.97 -9.65 -6.18
C VAL A 81 -1.94 -10.73 -6.48
N LEU A 82 -0.66 -10.42 -6.23
CA LEU A 82 0.46 -11.25 -6.65
C LEU A 82 1.00 -12.13 -5.53
N ARG A 83 1.35 -11.56 -4.38
CA ARG A 83 2.00 -12.28 -3.30
C ARG A 83 1.80 -11.61 -1.95
N ARG A 84 1.56 -12.41 -0.90
CA ARG A 84 1.54 -11.91 0.48
C ARG A 84 2.96 -11.56 0.95
N LEU A 85 3.06 -10.48 1.71
CA LEU A 85 4.28 -10.01 2.34
C LEU A 85 4.27 -10.35 3.83
N THR A 86 5.44 -10.69 4.36
CA THR A 86 5.66 -10.63 5.80
C THR A 86 5.85 -9.17 6.23
N LYS A 87 5.74 -8.88 7.53
CA LYS A 87 6.02 -7.55 8.07
C LYS A 87 7.44 -7.11 7.76
N GLU A 88 8.42 -8.01 7.92
CA GLU A 88 9.82 -7.74 7.57
C GLU A 88 9.97 -7.33 6.10
N GLU A 89 9.33 -8.05 5.19
CA GLU A 89 9.36 -7.73 3.76
C GLU A 89 8.75 -6.35 3.50
N LEU A 90 7.64 -6.00 4.15
CA LEU A 90 7.00 -4.69 4.00
C LEU A 90 7.95 -3.56 4.39
N PHE A 91 8.63 -3.67 5.53
CA PHE A 91 9.59 -2.66 5.98
C PHE A 91 10.84 -2.61 5.11
N THR A 92 11.36 -3.76 4.68
CA THR A 92 12.52 -3.84 3.77
C THR A 92 12.22 -3.19 2.43
N LEU A 93 11.06 -3.45 1.86
CA LEU A 93 10.61 -2.82 0.61
C LEU A 93 10.38 -1.31 0.79
N GLY A 94 9.91 -0.89 1.96
CA GLY A 94 9.78 0.53 2.30
C GLY A 94 11.13 1.25 2.33
N LEU A 95 12.15 0.62 2.90
CA LEU A 95 13.52 1.16 2.88
C LEU A 95 14.06 1.27 1.45
N ALA A 96 13.83 0.25 0.62
CA ALA A 96 14.24 0.27 -0.79
C ALA A 96 13.55 1.39 -1.56
N PHE A 97 12.25 1.59 -1.32
CA PHE A 97 11.51 2.68 -1.94
C PHE A 97 12.07 4.06 -1.56
N MET A 98 12.42 4.26 -0.28
CA MET A 98 13.04 5.50 0.19
C MET A 98 14.41 5.72 -0.47
N ALA A 99 15.22 4.68 -0.63
CA ALA A 99 16.52 4.77 -1.29
C ALA A 99 16.39 5.14 -2.77
N ASP A 100 15.37 4.61 -3.44
CA ASP A 100 15.09 4.88 -4.86
C ASP A 100 14.45 6.26 -5.09
N HIS A 101 13.90 6.90 -4.05
CA HIS A 101 13.21 8.19 -4.13
C HIS A 101 13.78 9.20 -3.11
N PRO A 102 15.08 9.53 -3.17
CA PRO A 102 15.73 10.31 -2.10
C PRO A 102 15.26 11.76 -2.02
N LYS A 103 14.67 12.28 -3.08
CA LYS A 103 14.19 13.68 -3.14
C LYS A 103 12.69 13.83 -2.88
N ARG A 104 11.98 12.72 -2.68
CA ARG A 104 10.55 12.74 -2.44
C ARG A 104 10.24 13.42 -1.11
N LYS A 105 9.22 14.28 -1.10
CA LYS A 105 8.64 14.80 0.14
C LYS A 105 7.79 13.71 0.78
N TRP A 106 8.13 13.35 2.01
CA TRP A 106 7.44 12.29 2.74
C TRP A 106 6.27 12.88 3.52
N ASN A 107 5.06 12.63 3.04
CA ASN A 107 3.81 13.02 3.71
C ASN A 107 3.18 11.87 4.48
N SER A 108 3.78 10.68 4.41
CA SER A 108 3.33 9.45 5.04
C SER A 108 4.00 9.22 6.41
N HIS A 109 4.10 7.98 6.83
CA HIS A 109 4.64 7.60 8.15
C HIS A 109 6.10 7.97 8.36
N VAL A 110 6.92 7.94 7.29
CA VAL A 110 8.35 8.21 7.42
C VAL A 110 8.71 9.52 6.75
N LYS A 111 8.93 10.55 7.56
CA LYS A 111 9.38 11.88 7.13
C LYS A 111 10.81 12.09 7.58
N LYS A 112 11.47 13.12 7.01
CA LYS A 112 12.79 13.54 7.50
C LYS A 112 12.73 13.79 9.01
N ASP A 113 13.71 13.28 9.75
CA ASP A 113 13.81 13.37 11.21
C ASP A 113 12.63 12.72 11.96
N LYS A 114 11.93 11.81 11.32
CA LYS A 114 10.84 11.02 11.89
C LYS A 114 11.14 9.54 11.76
N ALA A 115 10.42 8.74 12.53
CA ALA A 115 10.51 7.30 12.48
C ALA A 115 9.11 6.68 12.52
N VAL A 116 8.99 5.51 11.92
CA VAL A 116 7.85 4.62 12.15
C VAL A 116 8.37 3.33 12.77
N ALA A 117 7.71 2.88 13.81
CA ALA A 117 8.05 1.63 14.47
C ALA A 117 6.77 0.81 14.68
N CYS A 118 6.85 -0.46 14.36
CA CYS A 118 5.73 -1.38 14.49
C CYS A 118 6.24 -2.80 14.59
N CYS A 119 5.69 -3.57 15.56
CA CYS A 119 5.85 -5.03 15.59
C CYS A 119 7.31 -5.51 15.61
N GLY A 120 8.19 -4.78 16.28
CA GLY A 120 9.63 -5.09 16.36
C GLY A 120 10.46 -4.52 15.23
N TYR A 121 9.86 -3.80 14.29
CA TYR A 121 10.54 -3.14 13.19
C TYR A 121 10.45 -1.62 13.32
N ALA A 122 11.50 -0.93 12.90
CA ALA A 122 11.55 0.52 12.89
C ALA A 122 12.21 1.03 11.62
N VAL A 123 11.65 2.09 11.04
CA VAL A 123 12.23 2.80 9.89
C VAL A 123 12.44 4.25 10.29
N VAL A 124 13.64 4.73 10.10
CA VAL A 124 14.06 6.10 10.43
C VAL A 124 14.53 6.79 9.17
N ARG A 125 14.13 8.02 9.02
CA ARG A 125 14.58 8.85 7.90
C ARG A 125 15.41 10.05 8.37
#